data_f48fcd72ac132123ef77ddacfb14c526
#
_entry.id   f48fcd72ac132123ef77ddacfb14c526
#
_cell.length_a   1.000
_cell.length_b   1.000
_cell.length_c   1.000
_cell.angle_alpha   90.00
_cell.angle_beta   90.00
_cell.angle_gamma   90.00
#
_symmetry.space_group_name_H-M   'P 1'
#
loop_
_entity.id
_entity.type
_entity.pdbx_description
1 polymer ?
#
loop_
_entity_poly.entity_id
_entity_poly.type
_entity_poly.pdbx_seq_one_letter_code
_entity_poly.pdbx_strand_id
1 'polypeptide(L)'
;QLREKQKLRRMYGVLERQFRNYYKRAARGKGSTGENLLRMLESRLDNVVYRMGFASTRAEARQLVSHKGIVVNEKVVLKREGVPNMRVIRWAV
;
A
#
# COMPACT_ATOMS: atom_id res chain seq x y z
N GLN A 1 7.43 4.43 -18.54
CA GLN A 1 7.12 5.73 -19.09
C GLN A 1 6.41 6.60 -18.08
N LEU A 2 6.47 7.91 -18.29
CA LEU A 2 5.93 8.87 -17.35
C LEU A 2 4.41 8.70 -17.15
N ARG A 3 3.69 8.48 -18.23
CA ARG A 3 2.24 8.28 -18.17
C ARG A 3 1.84 7.08 -17.35
N GLU A 4 2.52 5.97 -17.58
CA GLU A 4 2.23 4.73 -16.87
C GLU A 4 2.54 4.86 -15.39
N LYS A 5 3.64 5.56 -15.06
CA LYS A 5 4.00 5.84 -13.67
C LYS A 5 2.91 6.67 -12.98
N GLN A 6 2.44 7.71 -13.66
CA GLN A 6 1.38 8.56 -13.11
C GLN A 6 0.08 7.81 -12.93
N LYS A 7 -0.25 6.90 -13.84
CA LYS A 7 -1.41 6.04 -13.71
C LYS A 7 -1.32 5.17 -12.46
N LEU A 8 -0.17 4.53 -12.26
CA LEU A 8 0.05 3.69 -11.09
C LEU A 8 -0.08 4.49 -9.81
N ARG A 9 0.54 5.66 -9.76
CA ARG A 9 0.49 6.52 -8.59
C ARG A 9 -0.95 6.88 -8.23
N ARG A 10 -1.74 7.24 -9.23
CA ARG A 10 -3.15 7.60 -9.01
C ARG A 10 -3.97 6.40 -8.57
N MET A 11 -3.75 5.26 -9.20
CA MET A 11 -4.48 4.04 -8.89
C MET A 11 -4.32 3.64 -7.43
N TYR A 12 -3.09 3.69 -6.91
CA TYR A 12 -2.81 3.32 -5.53
C TYR A 12 -2.92 4.50 -4.57
N GLY A 13 -3.14 5.71 -5.09
CA GLY A 13 -3.33 6.87 -4.25
C GLY A 13 -2.09 7.28 -3.46
N VAL A 14 -0.92 7.13 -4.05
CA VAL A 14 0.35 7.41 -3.38
C VAL A 14 0.79 8.83 -3.68
N LEU A 15 1.31 9.52 -2.66
CA LEU A 15 1.86 10.86 -2.84
C LEU A 15 3.11 10.79 -3.71
N GLU A 16 3.34 11.87 -4.47
CA GLU A 16 4.41 11.88 -5.46
C GLU A 16 5.78 11.61 -4.86
N ARG A 17 6.08 12.22 -3.71
CA ARG A 17 7.37 12.01 -3.03
C ARG A 17 7.55 10.55 -2.63
N GLN A 18 6.52 9.97 -2.05
CA GLN A 18 6.55 8.58 -1.61
C GLN A 18 6.69 7.64 -2.82
N PHE A 19 5.97 7.95 -3.89
CA PHE A 19 6.04 7.16 -5.12
C PHE A 19 7.45 7.18 -5.71
N ARG A 20 8.08 8.36 -5.72
CA ARG A 20 9.46 8.48 -6.19
C ARG A 20 10.41 7.61 -5.36
N ASN A 21 10.21 7.59 -4.05
CA ASN A 21 11.05 6.77 -3.17
C ASN A 21 10.86 5.29 -3.46
N TYR A 22 9.62 4.86 -3.69
CA TYR A 22 9.33 3.48 -4.10
C TYR A 22 10.05 3.15 -5.40
N TYR A 23 9.96 4.04 -6.37
CA TYR A 23 10.58 3.83 -7.67
C TYR A 23 12.09 3.67 -7.55
N LYS A 24 12.73 4.52 -6.75
CA LYS A 24 14.17 4.44 -6.53
C LYS A 24 14.56 3.10 -5.92
N ARG A 25 13.80 2.65 -4.93
CA ARG A 25 14.07 1.35 -4.30
C ARG A 25 13.83 0.20 -5.26
N ALA A 26 12.79 0.29 -6.06
CA ALA A 26 12.49 -0.75 -7.04
C ALA A 26 13.60 -0.86 -8.09
N ALA A 27 14.18 0.26 -8.48
CA ALA A 27 15.25 0.28 -9.46
C ALA A 27 16.54 -0.34 -8.93
N ARG A 28 16.76 -0.30 -7.62
CA ARG A 28 17.93 -0.91 -6.99
C ARG A 28 17.80 -2.41 -6.80
N GLY A 29 16.58 -2.91 -6.80
CA GLY A 29 16.34 -4.33 -6.58
C GLY A 29 16.71 -5.18 -7.78
N LYS A 30 16.81 -6.48 -7.55
CA LYS A 30 17.04 -7.43 -8.62
C LYS A 30 15.78 -7.61 -9.44
N GLY A 31 15.97 -7.80 -10.74
CA GLY A 31 14.88 -8.06 -11.67
C GLY A 31 14.28 -6.77 -12.23
N SER A 32 13.08 -6.88 -12.73
CA SER A 32 12.39 -5.77 -13.38
C SER A 32 11.98 -4.69 -12.39
N THR A 33 12.31 -3.44 -12.72
CA THR A 33 11.89 -2.29 -11.91
C THR A 33 10.37 -2.23 -11.79
N GLY A 34 9.67 -2.50 -12.90
CA GLY A 34 8.22 -2.48 -12.91
C GLY A 34 7.60 -3.51 -11.99
N GLU A 35 8.12 -4.73 -12.02
CA GLU A 35 7.62 -5.79 -11.14
C GLU A 35 7.90 -5.48 -9.68
N ASN A 36 9.10 -4.98 -9.38
CA ASN A 36 9.46 -4.60 -8.02
C ASN A 36 8.55 -3.50 -7.50
N LEU A 37 8.29 -2.50 -8.35
CA LEU A 37 7.41 -1.40 -7.99
C LEU A 37 5.99 -1.87 -7.70
N LEU A 38 5.44 -2.72 -8.55
CA LEU A 38 4.11 -3.29 -8.34
C LEU A 38 4.03 -4.08 -7.04
N ARG A 39 5.05 -4.87 -6.76
CA ARG A 39 5.10 -5.65 -5.53
C ARG A 39 5.07 -4.74 -4.30
N MET A 40 5.83 -3.66 -4.35
CA MET A 40 5.85 -2.70 -3.25
C MET A 40 4.49 -2.02 -3.06
N LEU A 41 3.86 -1.64 -4.15
CA LEU A 41 2.54 -1.00 -4.10
C LEU A 41 1.46 -1.95 -3.61
N GLU A 42 1.50 -3.20 -4.07
CA GLU A 42 0.52 -4.21 -3.64
C GLU A 42 0.69 -4.59 -2.18
N SER A 43 1.89 -4.42 -1.63
CA SER A 43 2.18 -4.76 -0.23
C SER A 43 1.73 -3.69 0.75
N ARG A 44 1.25 -2.54 0.28
CA ARG A 44 0.79 -1.48 1.17
C ARG A 44 -0.44 -1.97 1.96
N LEU A 45 -0.49 -1.58 3.22
CA LEU A 45 -1.61 -1.99 4.07
C LEU A 45 -2.95 -1.48 3.54
N ASP A 46 -3.01 -0.24 3.08
CA ASP A 46 -4.26 0.30 2.54
C ASP A 46 -4.73 -0.50 1.31
N ASN A 47 -3.81 -0.93 0.47
CA ASN A 47 -4.15 -1.76 -0.67
C ASN A 47 -4.64 -3.15 -0.24
N VAL A 48 -3.96 -3.75 0.73
CA VAL A 48 -4.34 -5.07 1.25
C VAL A 48 -5.75 -5.02 1.86
N VAL A 49 -6.03 -3.99 2.64
CA VAL A 49 -7.34 -3.80 3.26
C VAL A 49 -8.42 -3.65 2.19
N TYR A 50 -8.14 -2.90 1.14
CA TYR A 50 -9.06 -2.75 0.03
C TYR A 50 -9.29 -4.08 -0.68
N ARG A 51 -8.22 -4.82 -0.98
CA ARG A 51 -8.31 -6.10 -1.69
C ARG A 51 -9.06 -7.17 -0.89
N MET A 52 -8.96 -7.11 0.43
CA MET A 52 -9.64 -8.04 1.30
C MET A 52 -11.13 -7.72 1.47
N GLY A 53 -11.58 -6.61 0.93
CA GLY A 53 -12.98 -6.24 0.96
C GLY A 53 -13.42 -5.48 2.20
N PHE A 54 -12.49 -5.00 3.02
CA PHE A 54 -12.83 -4.18 4.19
C PHE A 54 -13.32 -2.80 3.80
N ALA A 55 -12.99 -2.36 2.60
CA ALA A 55 -13.41 -1.05 2.10
C ALA A 55 -13.75 -1.18 0.63
N SER A 56 -14.66 -0.30 0.17
CA SER A 56 -15.11 -0.31 -1.23
C SER A 56 -14.11 0.34 -2.17
N THR A 57 -13.28 1.24 -1.66
CA THR A 57 -12.29 1.93 -2.46
C THR A 57 -10.97 2.00 -1.70
N ARG A 58 -9.90 2.28 -2.44
CA ARG A 58 -8.59 2.46 -1.80
C ARG A 58 -8.56 3.71 -0.91
N ALA A 59 -9.32 4.75 -1.26
CA ALA A 59 -9.44 5.94 -0.43
C ALA A 59 -10.05 5.62 0.91
N GLU A 60 -11.13 4.82 0.91
CA GLU A 60 -11.76 4.34 2.14
C GLU A 60 -10.80 3.50 2.97
N ALA A 61 -10.05 2.64 2.31
CA ALA A 61 -9.08 1.78 3.00
C ALA A 61 -8.01 2.62 3.70
N ARG A 62 -7.52 3.66 3.02
CA ARG A 62 -6.55 4.58 3.63
C ARG A 62 -7.12 5.25 4.87
N GLN A 63 -8.38 5.66 4.79
CA GLN A 63 -9.04 6.31 5.91
C GLN A 63 -9.21 5.35 7.09
N LEU A 64 -9.61 4.12 6.82
CA LEU A 64 -9.73 3.09 7.84
C LEU A 64 -8.42 2.89 8.59
N VAL A 65 -7.33 2.77 7.85
CA VAL A 65 -6.01 2.59 8.45
C VAL A 65 -5.61 3.81 9.28
N SER A 66 -5.81 5.01 8.73
CA SER A 66 -5.45 6.26 9.41
C SER A 66 -6.23 6.49 10.69
N HIS A 67 -7.47 6.00 10.75
CA HIS A 67 -8.36 6.19 11.90
C HIS A 67 -8.31 5.03 12.88
N LYS A 68 -7.24 4.24 12.85
CA LYS A 68 -7.03 3.12 13.75
C LYS A 68 -8.10 2.03 13.62
N GLY A 69 -8.70 1.91 12.44
CA GLY A 69 -9.76 0.95 12.21
C GLY A 69 -9.28 -0.46 11.92
N ILE A 70 -7.99 -0.66 11.75
CA ILE A 70 -7.43 -1.94 11.31
C ILE A 70 -6.35 -2.41 12.28
N VAL A 71 -6.44 -3.68 12.64
CA VAL A 71 -5.46 -4.35 13.51
C VAL A 71 -4.71 -5.37 12.66
N VAL A 72 -3.37 -5.33 12.75
CA VAL A 72 -2.52 -6.30 12.06
C VAL A 72 -1.68 -7.02 13.09
N ASN A 73 -1.79 -8.35 13.12
CA ASN A 73 -1.07 -9.19 14.09
C ASN A 73 -1.30 -8.70 15.52
N GLU A 74 -2.56 -8.38 15.85
CA GLU A 74 -3.02 -7.95 17.18
C GLU A 74 -2.52 -6.57 17.61
N LYS A 75 -2.02 -5.77 16.67
CA LYS A 75 -1.59 -4.39 16.96
C LYS A 75 -2.30 -3.43 16.02
N VAL A 76 -2.78 -2.32 16.58
CA VAL A 76 -3.36 -1.25 15.76
C VAL A 76 -2.25 -0.62 14.91
N VAL A 77 -2.51 -0.47 13.63
CA VAL A 77 -1.55 0.07 12.69
C VAL A 77 -2.09 1.34 12.06
N LEU A 78 -1.29 2.39 12.08
CA LEU A 78 -1.63 3.66 11.44
C LEU A 78 -0.93 3.83 10.09
N LYS A 79 0.11 3.06 9.85
CA LYS A 79 0.88 3.16 8.62
C LYS A 79 0.12 2.57 7.45
N ARG A 80 0.08 3.32 6.37
CA ARG A 80 -0.52 2.82 5.13
C ARG A 80 0.47 2.02 4.30
N GLU A 81 1.76 2.19 4.56
CA GLU A 81 2.82 1.45 3.89
C GLU A 81 2.82 -0.01 4.33
N GLY A 82 3.58 -0.81 3.61
CA GLY A 82 3.67 -2.24 3.91
C GLY A 82 4.13 -2.52 5.33
N VAL A 83 3.48 -3.48 5.95
CA VAL A 83 3.83 -3.96 7.28
C VAL A 83 4.44 -5.34 7.11
N PRO A 84 5.64 -5.58 7.66
CA PRO A 84 6.27 -6.90 7.51
C PRO A 84 5.48 -7.98 8.25
N ASN A 85 5.45 -9.15 7.66
CA ASN A 85 4.85 -10.35 8.27
C ASN A 85 3.38 -10.19 8.65
N MET A 86 2.59 -9.61 7.76
CA MET A 86 1.15 -9.52 7.97
C MET A 86 0.53 -10.91 7.91
N ARG A 87 0.04 -11.40 9.04
CA ARG A 87 -0.58 -12.70 9.14
C ARG A 87 -2.08 -12.64 9.40
N VAL A 88 -2.48 -11.75 10.29
CA VAL A 88 -3.87 -11.59 10.67
C VAL A 88 -4.24 -10.13 10.58
N ILE A 89 -5.27 -9.83 9.80
CA ILE A 89 -5.79 -8.48 9.64
C ILE A 89 -7.27 -8.53 10.00
N ARG A 90 -7.69 -7.63 10.89
CA ARG A 90 -9.09 -7.58 11.29
C ARG A 90 -9.51 -6.16 11.62
N TRP A 91 -10.82 -5.97 11.74
CA TRP A 91 -11.35 -4.70 12.23
C TRP A 91 -10.90 -4.46 13.66
N ALA A 92 -10.68 -3.21 14.01
CA ALA A 92 -10.25 -2.85 15.35
C ALA A 92 -11.35 -3.02 16.39
N VAL A 93 -12.59 -3.06 15.92
CA VAL A 93 -13.77 -3.17 16.83
C VAL A 93 -14.48 -4.48 16.61
#